data_e800a667511a4fc35d0747bd687f6225
#
_entry.id   e800a667511a4fc35d0747bd687f6225
#
_cell.length_a   1.000
_cell.length_b   1.000
_cell.length_c   1.000
_cell.angle_alpha   90.00
_cell.angle_beta   90.00
_cell.angle_gamma   90.00
#
_symmetry.space_group_name_H-M   'P 1'
#
loop_
_entity.id
_entity.type
_entity.pdbx_description
1 polymer ?
#
loop_
_entity_poly.entity_id
_entity_poly.type
_entity_poly.pdbx_seq_one_letter_code
_entity_poly.pdbx_strand_id
1 'polypeptide(L)'
;AFPIDAARVGIFGHSMGGHGALTLAMRHPGRFASVSALAPIAAAMRAPWGKKAFNGYFGDDIDRWEQHDASVLMSRQLAPPFPQGLLIDQGLADQFLSEQLHPAMFEAACRDVGQPLTLRYHEGYDHGYYFISTFVEDHLRFHHARLTRG
;
A
#
# COMPACT_ATOMS: atom_id res chain seq x y z
N ALA A 1 -4.20 17.81 24.34
CA ALA A 1 -4.60 17.21 23.06
C ALA A 1 -3.97 18.03 21.93
N PHE A 2 -3.43 17.37 20.88
CA PHE A 2 -2.91 18.06 19.71
C PHE A 2 -4.08 18.53 18.83
N PRO A 3 -3.99 19.73 18.21
CA PRO A 3 -4.98 20.17 17.24
C PRO A 3 -4.85 19.32 15.96
N ILE A 4 -5.76 18.36 15.79
CA ILE A 4 -5.79 17.45 14.64
C ILE A 4 -7.03 17.76 13.80
N ASP A 5 -6.83 17.90 12.49
CA ASP A 5 -7.92 17.93 11.53
C ASP A 5 -8.18 16.50 11.02
N ALA A 6 -9.27 15.89 11.47
CA ALA A 6 -9.64 14.53 11.13
C ALA A 6 -9.98 14.33 9.62
N ALA A 7 -10.25 15.42 8.90
CA ALA A 7 -10.50 15.37 7.45
C ALA A 7 -9.19 15.34 6.64
N ARG A 8 -8.06 15.68 7.27
CA ARG A 8 -6.75 15.79 6.63
C ARG A 8 -5.75 14.78 7.20
N VAL A 9 -6.08 13.51 7.07
CA VAL A 9 -5.24 12.39 7.56
C VAL A 9 -4.72 11.61 6.36
N GLY A 10 -3.41 11.43 6.29
CA GLY A 10 -2.74 10.53 5.35
C GLY A 10 -2.25 9.27 6.07
N ILE A 11 -2.02 8.21 5.29
CA ILE A 11 -1.42 6.98 5.79
C ILE A 11 -0.32 6.50 4.84
N PHE A 12 0.82 6.11 5.39
CA PHE A 12 1.86 5.44 4.63
C PHE A 12 2.66 4.47 5.51
N GLY A 13 3.40 3.58 4.89
CA GLY A 13 4.24 2.63 5.60
C GLY A 13 5.19 1.88 4.68
N HIS A 14 6.11 1.13 5.27
CA HIS A 14 7.09 0.30 4.60
C HIS A 14 6.78 -1.17 4.80
N SER A 15 6.95 -2.00 3.77
CA SER A 15 6.85 -3.46 3.82
C SER A 15 5.49 -3.93 4.36
N MET A 16 5.47 -4.59 5.51
CA MET A 16 4.24 -4.96 6.22
C MET A 16 3.43 -3.71 6.65
N GLY A 17 4.10 -2.62 7.03
CA GLY A 17 3.44 -1.32 7.28
C GLY A 17 2.84 -0.72 6.00
N GLY A 18 3.46 -0.94 4.85
CA GLY A 18 2.90 -0.59 3.53
C GLY A 18 1.64 -1.40 3.20
N HIS A 19 1.65 -2.71 3.46
CA HIS A 19 0.46 -3.54 3.42
C HIS A 19 -0.65 -2.98 4.31
N GLY A 20 -0.31 -2.64 5.55
CA GLY A 20 -1.25 -2.03 6.50
C GLY A 20 -1.83 -0.71 5.98
N ALA A 21 -1.00 0.16 5.41
CA ALA A 21 -1.45 1.43 4.85
C ALA A 21 -2.48 1.23 3.73
N LEU A 22 -2.22 0.32 2.79
CA LEU A 22 -3.12 0.02 1.67
C LEU A 22 -4.43 -0.62 2.16
N THR A 23 -4.34 -1.65 3.00
CA THR A 23 -5.52 -2.40 3.45
C THR A 23 -6.41 -1.58 4.38
N LEU A 24 -5.85 -0.86 5.34
CA LEU A 24 -6.63 -0.02 6.26
C LEU A 24 -7.35 1.09 5.51
N ALA A 25 -6.67 1.73 4.54
CA ALA A 25 -7.29 2.80 3.76
C ALA A 25 -8.49 2.31 2.94
N MET A 26 -8.39 1.13 2.31
CA MET A 26 -9.50 0.55 1.53
C MET A 26 -10.63 0.01 2.41
N ARG A 27 -10.31 -0.49 3.61
CA ARG A 27 -11.32 -1.01 4.55
C ARG A 27 -12.04 0.08 5.34
N HIS A 28 -11.49 1.29 5.38
CA HIS A 28 -12.08 2.44 6.05
C HIS A 28 -12.24 3.62 5.07
N PRO A 29 -13.17 3.51 4.11
CA PRO A 29 -13.39 4.54 3.10
C PRO A 29 -13.63 5.92 3.73
N GLY A 30 -13.01 6.95 3.18
CA GLY A 30 -13.15 8.32 3.68
C GLY A 30 -12.32 8.66 4.94
N ARG A 31 -11.65 7.67 5.56
CA ARG A 31 -10.80 7.91 6.74
C ARG A 31 -9.47 8.58 6.39
N PHE A 32 -8.92 8.25 5.23
CA PHE A 32 -7.61 8.73 4.81
C PHE A 32 -7.73 9.48 3.47
N ALA A 33 -7.29 10.74 3.47
CA ALA A 33 -7.32 11.60 2.28
C ALA A 33 -6.15 11.32 1.31
N SER A 34 -5.08 10.67 1.80
CA SER A 34 -3.94 10.29 0.98
C SER A 34 -3.30 9.00 1.47
N VAL A 35 -2.82 8.18 0.53
CA VAL A 35 -2.28 6.85 0.81
C VAL A 35 -1.04 6.61 -0.03
N SER A 36 0.04 6.13 0.59
CA SER A 36 1.24 5.73 -0.12
C SER A 36 1.94 4.57 0.58
N ALA A 37 2.87 3.91 -0.12
CA ALA A 37 3.61 2.80 0.45
C ALA A 37 5.03 2.68 -0.13
N LEU A 38 5.97 2.24 0.70
CA LEU A 38 7.33 1.91 0.32
C LEU A 38 7.49 0.39 0.40
N ALA A 39 7.83 -0.24 -0.72
CA ALA A 39 8.03 -1.69 -0.84
C ALA A 39 6.97 -2.53 -0.10
N PRO A 40 5.66 -2.31 -0.34
CA PRO A 40 4.59 -2.98 0.40
C PRO A 40 4.50 -4.47 0.07
N ILE A 41 4.03 -5.27 1.03
CA ILE A 41 3.49 -6.60 0.72
C ILE A 41 2.12 -6.39 0.08
N ALA A 42 2.08 -6.35 -1.25
CA ALA A 42 0.93 -5.88 -2.01
C ALA A 42 -0.11 -6.97 -2.33
N ALA A 43 0.29 -8.26 -2.25
CA ALA A 43 -0.58 -9.42 -2.43
C ALA A 43 -0.23 -10.48 -1.37
N ALA A 44 -0.67 -10.27 -0.14
CA ALA A 44 -0.31 -11.09 1.01
C ALA A 44 -0.72 -12.57 0.87
N MET A 45 -1.83 -12.85 0.19
CA MET A 45 -2.26 -14.23 -0.09
C MET A 45 -1.32 -14.98 -1.04
N ARG A 46 -0.44 -14.29 -1.76
CA ARG A 46 0.59 -14.88 -2.63
C ARG A 46 1.94 -14.99 -1.95
N ALA A 47 2.16 -14.20 -0.91
CA ALA A 47 3.41 -14.15 -0.15
C ALA A 47 3.48 -15.26 0.89
N PRO A 48 4.59 -16.01 1.00
CA PRO A 48 4.81 -16.96 2.09
C PRO A 48 4.60 -16.35 3.47
N TRP A 49 5.08 -15.13 3.71
CA TRP A 49 4.86 -14.40 4.97
C TRP A 49 3.39 -14.10 5.23
N GLY A 50 2.66 -13.68 4.21
CA GLY A 50 1.24 -13.39 4.32
C GLY A 50 0.42 -14.65 4.62
N LYS A 51 0.70 -15.75 3.93
CA LYS A 51 0.06 -17.05 4.17
C LYS A 51 0.30 -17.54 5.61
N LYS A 52 1.54 -17.44 6.09
CA LYS A 52 1.88 -17.80 7.48
C LYS A 52 1.12 -16.94 8.50
N ALA A 53 1.09 -15.62 8.29
CA ALA A 53 0.40 -14.70 9.17
C ALA A 53 -1.12 -14.93 9.16
N PHE A 54 -1.72 -15.03 7.98
CA PHE A 54 -3.17 -15.21 7.83
C PHE A 54 -3.62 -16.57 8.39
N ASN A 55 -2.86 -17.63 8.14
CA ASN A 55 -3.15 -18.92 8.78
C ASN A 55 -3.12 -18.82 10.30
N GLY A 56 -2.12 -18.13 10.87
CA GLY A 56 -2.01 -17.92 12.31
C GLY A 56 -3.16 -17.08 12.92
N TYR A 57 -3.65 -16.06 12.19
CA TYR A 57 -4.70 -15.18 12.67
C TYR A 57 -6.12 -15.67 12.36
N PHE A 58 -6.31 -16.33 11.23
CA PHE A 58 -7.64 -16.64 10.68
C PHE A 58 -7.84 -18.12 10.38
N GLY A 59 -6.83 -18.97 10.59
CA GLY A 59 -6.87 -20.37 10.18
C GLY A 59 -7.03 -20.49 8.65
N ASP A 60 -7.85 -21.43 8.22
CA ASP A 60 -8.11 -21.70 6.80
C ASP A 60 -9.28 -20.89 6.20
N ASP A 61 -9.72 -19.83 6.90
CA ASP A 61 -10.81 -18.96 6.47
C ASP A 61 -10.34 -18.02 5.34
N ILE A 62 -10.44 -18.49 4.11
CA ILE A 62 -10.01 -17.75 2.90
C ILE A 62 -10.80 -16.45 2.72
N ASP A 63 -12.06 -16.40 3.07
CA ASP A 63 -12.86 -15.17 2.96
C ASP A 63 -12.30 -14.06 3.87
N ARG A 64 -11.79 -14.43 5.04
CA ARG A 64 -11.08 -13.48 5.91
C ARG A 64 -9.73 -13.07 5.34
N TRP A 65 -8.98 -13.99 4.72
CA TRP A 65 -7.72 -13.64 4.08
C TRP A 65 -7.93 -12.58 3.00
N GLU A 66 -8.94 -12.75 2.15
CA GLU A 66 -9.27 -11.82 1.07
C GLU A 66 -9.60 -10.42 1.57
N GLN A 67 -10.23 -10.33 2.75
CA GLN A 67 -10.54 -9.05 3.40
C GLN A 67 -9.30 -8.30 3.92
N HIS A 68 -8.13 -8.93 3.88
CA HIS A 68 -6.86 -8.39 4.34
C HIS A 68 -5.76 -8.39 3.27
N ASP A 69 -6.08 -8.74 2.03
CA ASP A 69 -5.15 -8.68 0.90
C ASP A 69 -5.36 -7.41 0.08
N ALA A 70 -4.32 -6.61 -0.09
CA ALA A 70 -4.43 -5.31 -0.75
C ALA A 70 -4.86 -5.42 -2.22
N SER A 71 -4.33 -6.40 -2.96
CA SER A 71 -4.67 -6.60 -4.37
C SER A 71 -6.11 -7.10 -4.53
N VAL A 72 -6.57 -7.99 -3.65
CA VAL A 72 -7.96 -8.46 -3.65
C VAL A 72 -8.92 -7.33 -3.28
N LEU A 73 -8.60 -6.56 -2.22
CA LEU A 73 -9.42 -5.41 -1.83
C LEU A 73 -9.54 -4.38 -2.97
N MET A 74 -8.45 -4.11 -3.69
CA MET A 74 -8.47 -3.19 -4.82
C MET A 74 -9.34 -3.74 -5.96
N SER A 75 -9.17 -5.01 -6.33
CA SER A 75 -9.92 -5.63 -7.43
C SER A 75 -11.44 -5.67 -7.22
N ARG A 76 -11.88 -5.56 -5.97
CA ARG A 76 -13.32 -5.54 -5.59
C ARG A 76 -13.94 -4.15 -5.56
N GLN A 77 -13.15 -3.10 -5.78
CA GLN A 77 -13.70 -1.74 -5.84
C GLN A 77 -14.54 -1.55 -7.11
N LEU A 78 -15.68 -0.89 -6.96
CA LEU A 78 -16.57 -0.55 -8.09
C LEU A 78 -16.15 0.75 -8.80
N ALA A 79 -15.32 1.55 -8.15
CA ALA A 79 -14.76 2.79 -8.66
C ALA A 79 -13.43 3.07 -7.94
N PRO A 80 -12.56 3.93 -8.48
CA PRO A 80 -11.31 4.29 -7.83
C PRO A 80 -11.52 4.81 -6.41
N PRO A 81 -11.05 4.10 -5.35
CA PRO A 81 -11.24 4.56 -3.97
C PRO A 81 -10.41 5.81 -3.64
N PHE A 82 -9.34 6.05 -4.41
CA PHE A 82 -8.43 7.20 -4.22
C PHE A 82 -8.25 7.95 -5.55
N PRO A 83 -9.24 8.74 -5.99
CA PRO A 83 -9.19 9.40 -7.30
C PRO A 83 -8.02 10.39 -7.45
N GLN A 84 -7.45 10.86 -6.35
CA GLN A 84 -6.23 11.70 -6.35
C GLN A 84 -4.92 10.89 -6.52
N GLY A 85 -5.02 9.59 -6.67
CA GLY A 85 -3.91 8.66 -6.90
C GLY A 85 -3.24 8.12 -5.65
N LEU A 86 -2.53 7.02 -5.86
CA LEU A 86 -1.66 6.35 -4.90
C LEU A 86 -0.20 6.51 -5.32
N LEU A 87 0.73 6.47 -4.37
CA LEU A 87 2.17 6.42 -4.63
C LEU A 87 2.76 5.16 -4.00
N ILE A 88 3.49 4.39 -4.81
CA ILE A 88 4.29 3.25 -4.35
C ILE A 88 5.70 3.36 -4.91
N ASP A 89 6.70 3.20 -4.06
CA ASP A 89 8.09 3.06 -4.44
C ASP A 89 8.58 1.65 -4.15
N GLN A 90 9.39 1.08 -5.08
CA GLN A 90 9.91 -0.28 -5.01
C GLN A 90 11.35 -0.35 -5.50
N GLY A 91 12.24 -0.88 -4.67
CA GLY A 91 13.61 -1.17 -5.08
C GLY A 91 13.69 -2.41 -5.98
N LEU A 92 14.49 -2.36 -7.05
CA LEU A 92 14.70 -3.51 -7.94
C LEU A 92 15.73 -4.50 -7.41
N ALA A 93 16.63 -4.06 -6.51
CA ALA A 93 17.57 -4.95 -5.81
C ALA A 93 16.98 -5.52 -4.50
N ASP A 94 15.69 -5.32 -4.26
CA ASP A 94 14.99 -5.84 -3.09
C ASP A 94 14.86 -7.37 -3.18
N GLN A 95 15.49 -8.07 -2.25
CA GLN A 95 15.50 -9.54 -2.19
C GLN A 95 14.11 -10.16 -1.97
N PHE A 96 13.15 -9.39 -1.47
CA PHE A 96 11.79 -9.85 -1.21
C PHE A 96 10.81 -9.57 -2.35
N LEU A 97 11.25 -8.85 -3.39
CA LEU A 97 10.40 -8.39 -4.48
C LEU A 97 9.62 -9.52 -5.15
N SER A 98 10.31 -10.61 -5.52
CA SER A 98 9.71 -11.69 -6.31
C SER A 98 8.79 -12.61 -5.51
N GLU A 99 9.11 -12.88 -4.23
CA GLU A 99 8.38 -13.89 -3.45
C GLU A 99 7.38 -13.30 -2.45
N GLN A 100 7.64 -12.10 -1.95
CA GLN A 100 6.89 -11.54 -0.83
C GLN A 100 6.08 -10.29 -1.18
N LEU A 101 6.57 -9.43 -2.07
CA LEU A 101 5.99 -8.09 -2.22
C LEU A 101 4.91 -8.01 -3.31
N HIS A 102 5.16 -8.54 -4.49
CA HIS A 102 4.22 -8.62 -5.62
C HIS A 102 3.55 -7.29 -6.02
N PRO A 103 4.28 -6.16 -6.19
CA PRO A 103 3.67 -4.87 -6.52
C PRO A 103 2.94 -4.88 -7.86
N ALA A 104 3.38 -5.70 -8.82
CA ALA A 104 2.74 -5.82 -10.13
C ALA A 104 1.30 -6.37 -10.05
N MET A 105 0.99 -7.19 -9.04
CA MET A 105 -0.39 -7.68 -8.83
C MET A 105 -1.31 -6.55 -8.39
N PHE A 106 -0.83 -5.68 -7.50
CA PHE A 106 -1.58 -4.51 -7.07
C PHE A 106 -1.74 -3.49 -8.21
N GLU A 107 -0.70 -3.30 -9.01
CA GLU A 107 -0.76 -2.46 -10.21
C GLU A 107 -1.83 -2.96 -11.20
N ALA A 108 -1.87 -4.26 -11.45
CA ALA A 108 -2.90 -4.86 -12.29
C ALA A 108 -4.31 -4.61 -11.74
N ALA A 109 -4.53 -4.84 -10.44
CA ALA A 109 -5.80 -4.57 -9.79
C ALA A 109 -6.20 -3.07 -9.87
N CYS A 110 -5.25 -2.17 -9.69
CA CYS A 110 -5.49 -0.73 -9.87
C CYS A 110 -5.93 -0.39 -11.28
N ARG A 111 -5.25 -0.94 -12.28
CA ARG A 111 -5.59 -0.72 -13.70
C ARG A 111 -6.99 -1.20 -14.04
N ASP A 112 -7.37 -2.38 -13.54
CA ASP A 112 -8.66 -3.00 -13.83
C ASP A 112 -9.85 -2.17 -13.30
N VAL A 113 -9.67 -1.46 -12.18
CA VAL A 113 -10.71 -0.60 -11.59
C VAL A 113 -10.53 0.89 -11.94
N GLY A 114 -9.52 1.23 -12.74
CA GLY A 114 -9.22 2.60 -13.12
C GLY A 114 -8.63 3.45 -11.99
N GLN A 115 -8.03 2.81 -10.96
CA GLN A 115 -7.37 3.52 -9.86
C GLN A 115 -6.06 4.14 -10.32
N PRO A 116 -5.89 5.49 -10.26
CA PRO A 116 -4.62 6.12 -10.56
C PRO A 116 -3.55 5.64 -9.57
N LEU A 117 -2.45 5.10 -10.12
CA LEU A 117 -1.30 4.63 -9.35
C LEU A 117 -0.02 5.16 -9.97
N THR A 118 0.82 5.77 -9.14
CA THR A 118 2.22 6.02 -9.45
C THR A 118 3.05 4.93 -8.78
N LEU A 119 3.49 3.94 -9.55
CA LEU A 119 4.41 2.90 -9.10
C LEU A 119 5.78 3.18 -9.72
N ARG A 120 6.78 3.45 -8.87
CA ARG A 120 8.15 3.77 -9.29
C ARG A 120 9.09 2.64 -8.88
N TYR A 121 9.88 2.17 -9.84
CA TYR A 121 10.94 1.19 -9.61
C TYR A 121 12.31 1.87 -9.59
N HIS A 122 13.16 1.48 -8.66
CA HIS A 122 14.47 2.10 -8.43
C HIS A 122 15.59 1.07 -8.51
N GLU A 123 16.46 1.22 -9.50
CA GLU A 123 17.62 0.35 -9.64
C GLU A 123 18.61 0.52 -8.47
N GLY A 124 19.21 -0.61 -8.03
CA GLY A 124 20.22 -0.62 -7.00
C GLY A 124 19.71 -0.45 -5.56
N TYR A 125 18.43 -0.21 -5.37
CA TYR A 125 17.83 -0.11 -4.03
C TYR A 125 17.29 -1.45 -3.55
N ASP A 126 17.64 -1.80 -2.34
CA ASP A 126 17.16 -2.98 -1.62
C ASP A 126 15.94 -2.66 -0.73
N HIS A 127 15.65 -3.53 0.25
CA HIS A 127 14.54 -3.37 1.22
C HIS A 127 14.90 -2.53 2.45
N GLY A 128 16.11 -1.98 2.50
CA GLY A 128 16.68 -1.40 3.70
C GLY A 128 16.31 0.07 3.95
N TYR A 129 16.82 0.59 5.07
CA TYR A 129 16.57 1.98 5.48
C TYR A 129 17.15 3.02 4.52
N TYR A 130 18.18 2.68 3.75
CA TYR A 130 18.72 3.59 2.75
C TYR A 130 17.69 3.91 1.66
N PHE A 131 16.98 2.88 1.18
CA PHE A 131 15.84 3.06 0.28
C PHE A 131 14.77 3.97 0.90
N ILE A 132 14.34 3.67 2.14
CA ILE A 132 13.32 4.47 2.82
C ILE A 132 13.76 5.92 2.96
N SER A 133 14.97 6.17 3.46
CA SER A 133 15.48 7.53 3.69
C SER A 133 15.64 8.34 2.40
N THR A 134 15.91 7.67 1.29
CA THR A 134 16.02 8.33 -0.02
C THR A 134 14.66 8.84 -0.52
N PHE A 135 13.58 8.06 -0.34
CA PHE A 135 12.30 8.37 -0.97
C PHE A 135 11.22 8.89 -0.01
N VAL A 136 11.43 8.85 1.30
CA VAL A 136 10.43 9.30 2.28
C VAL A 136 10.03 10.77 2.09
N GLU A 137 10.95 11.63 1.65
CA GLU A 137 10.64 13.02 1.39
C GLU A 137 9.61 13.18 0.26
N ASP A 138 9.71 12.37 -0.80
CA ASP A 138 8.73 12.37 -1.88
C ASP A 138 7.34 11.95 -1.37
N HIS A 139 7.28 10.95 -0.48
CA HIS A 139 6.04 10.56 0.16
C HIS A 139 5.45 11.67 1.03
N LEU A 140 6.27 12.37 1.81
CA LEU A 140 5.82 13.51 2.60
C LEU A 140 5.28 14.64 1.72
N ARG A 141 5.96 14.96 0.61
CA ARG A 141 5.49 15.93 -0.39
C ARG A 141 4.18 15.48 -1.05
N PHE A 142 4.07 14.21 -1.38
CA PHE A 142 2.85 13.61 -1.93
C PHE A 142 1.66 13.78 -0.98
N HIS A 143 1.83 13.48 0.31
CA HIS A 143 0.81 13.66 1.32
C HIS A 143 0.48 15.14 1.54
N HIS A 144 1.49 15.99 1.72
CA HIS A 144 1.31 17.42 1.89
C HIS A 144 0.43 18.02 0.78
N ALA A 145 0.77 17.75 -0.49
CA ALA A 145 0.03 18.26 -1.63
C ALA A 145 -1.46 17.87 -1.64
N ARG A 146 -1.84 16.76 -1.02
CA ARG A 146 -3.23 16.25 -0.97
C ARG A 146 -3.97 16.68 0.28
N LEU A 147 -3.26 16.87 1.38
CA LEU A 147 -3.84 17.29 2.66
C LEU A 147 -4.02 18.80 2.76
N THR A 148 -3.34 19.59 1.91
CA THR A 148 -3.42 21.05 1.90
C THR A 148 -4.28 21.65 0.79
N ARG A 149 -4.80 20.81 -0.12
CA ARG A 149 -5.79 21.24 -1.12
C ARG A 149 -7.14 21.39 -0.41
N GLY A 150 -7.44 22.62 0.01
CA GLY A 150 -8.74 23.04 0.50
C GLY A 150 -9.58 23.55 -0.64
#